data_8eb016826a9a86ed7f75ee0e16545b5e
#
_entry.id   8eb016826a9a86ed7f75ee0e16545b5e
#
_cell.length_a   1.000
_cell.length_b   1.000
_cell.length_c   1.000
_cell.angle_alpha   90.00
_cell.angle_beta   90.00
_cell.angle_gamma   90.00
#
_symmetry.space_group_name_H-M   'P 1'
#
loop_
_entity.id
_entity.type
_entity.pdbx_description
1 polymer ?
#
loop_
_entity_poly.entity_id
_entity_poly.type
_entity_poly.pdbx_seq_one_letter_code
_entity_poly.pdbx_strand_id
1 'polypeptide(L)'
;PIVLMLMVFMNVVIKLIGEERINSLAQRFSKYSLVRNCILPFLAAFMLGNPASFTLGRFLPEFYKPSFYAALAQYNHTSNGLFPHINAGELFVFLGIASGVETLGLSTTPLAIRYLLVGLVMNAVGAYVTDFTTAYVCKKSGIQLSKTAKVQ
;
A
#
# COMPACT_ATOMS: atom_id res chain seq x y z
N PRO A 1 -19.32 11.03 0.02
CA PRO A 1 -20.18 9.85 0.06
C PRO A 1 -19.43 8.55 -0.25
N ILE A 2 -18.65 8.47 -1.37
CA ILE A 2 -17.98 7.24 -1.82
C ILE A 2 -17.00 6.69 -0.77
N VAL A 3 -16.18 7.53 -0.13
CA VAL A 3 -15.22 7.11 0.91
C VAL A 3 -15.94 6.48 2.11
N LEU A 4 -17.05 7.09 2.55
CA LEU A 4 -17.87 6.54 3.64
C LEU A 4 -18.50 5.20 3.26
N MET A 5 -19.00 5.06 2.03
CA MET A 5 -19.55 3.79 1.52
C MET A 5 -18.48 2.69 1.48
N LEU A 6 -17.27 3.01 1.01
CA LEU A 6 -16.15 2.07 1.00
C LEU A 6 -15.70 1.68 2.41
N MET A 7 -15.65 2.62 3.35
CA MET A 7 -15.33 2.33 4.76
C MET A 7 -16.39 1.41 5.39
N VAL A 8 -17.66 1.69 5.18
CA VAL A 8 -18.78 0.84 5.68
C VAL A 8 -18.71 -0.54 5.02
N PHE A 9 -18.56 -0.60 3.70
CA PHE A 9 -18.41 -1.86 2.95
C PHE A 9 -17.25 -2.69 3.49
N MET A 10 -16.08 -2.07 3.71
CA MET A 10 -14.92 -2.79 4.26
C MET A 10 -15.14 -3.28 5.68
N ASN A 11 -15.78 -2.49 6.53
CA ASN A 11 -16.14 -2.95 7.88
C ASN A 11 -17.10 -4.13 7.84
N VAL A 12 -18.04 -4.14 6.89
CA VAL A 12 -18.96 -5.27 6.67
C VAL A 12 -18.19 -6.49 6.19
N VAL A 13 -17.29 -6.34 5.21
CA VAL A 13 -16.45 -7.43 4.69
C VAL A 13 -15.56 -8.01 5.79
N ILE A 14 -14.91 -7.17 6.61
CA ILE A 14 -14.09 -7.61 7.74
C ILE A 14 -14.93 -8.40 8.76
N LYS A 15 -16.15 -7.93 9.06
CA LYS A 15 -17.07 -8.64 9.96
C LYS A 15 -17.57 -9.96 9.39
N LEU A 16 -17.86 -10.02 8.06
CA LEU A 16 -18.33 -11.23 7.40
C LEU A 16 -17.23 -12.30 7.29
N ILE A 17 -16.00 -11.90 6.99
CA ILE A 17 -14.86 -12.82 6.92
C ILE A 17 -14.45 -13.28 8.33
N GLY A 18 -14.62 -12.43 9.32
CA GLY A 18 -14.16 -12.59 10.69
C GLY A 18 -12.72 -12.12 10.90
N GLU A 19 -12.50 -11.34 11.93
CA GLU A 19 -11.18 -10.77 12.25
C GLU A 19 -10.12 -11.86 12.48
N GLU A 20 -10.50 -12.99 13.05
CA GLU A 20 -9.60 -14.13 13.28
C GLU A 20 -9.07 -14.72 11.97
N ARG A 21 -9.91 -14.86 10.94
CA ARG A 21 -9.49 -15.34 9.62
C ARG A 21 -8.56 -14.35 8.93
N ILE A 22 -8.87 -13.05 9.02
CA ILE A 22 -8.02 -12.00 8.45
C ILE A 22 -6.66 -12.00 9.17
N ASN A 23 -6.64 -12.09 10.50
CA ASN A 23 -5.42 -12.22 11.27
C ASN A 23 -4.59 -13.45 10.87
N SER A 24 -5.22 -14.61 10.76
CA SER A 24 -4.56 -15.85 10.35
C SER A 24 -3.96 -15.74 8.94
N LEU A 25 -4.70 -15.16 8.00
CA LEU A 25 -4.23 -14.91 6.64
C LEU A 25 -3.06 -13.90 6.64
N ALA A 26 -3.19 -12.79 7.36
CA ALA A 26 -2.14 -11.78 7.46
C ALA A 26 -0.86 -12.35 8.07
N GLN A 27 -0.97 -13.20 9.11
CA GLN A 27 0.17 -13.88 9.72
C GLN A 27 0.82 -14.87 8.75
N ARG A 28 0.02 -15.66 8.03
CA ARG A 28 0.52 -16.63 7.06
C ARG A 28 1.24 -15.95 5.90
N PHE A 29 0.69 -14.86 5.41
CA PHE A 29 1.26 -14.10 4.30
C PHE A 29 2.41 -13.19 4.72
N SER A 30 2.48 -12.73 5.98
CA SER A 30 3.58 -11.90 6.48
C SER A 30 4.95 -12.63 6.49
N LYS A 31 4.95 -13.97 6.42
CA LYS A 31 6.18 -14.76 6.30
C LYS A 31 6.91 -14.53 4.97
N TYR A 32 6.16 -14.25 3.90
CA TYR A 32 6.72 -14.03 2.58
C TYR A 32 7.00 -12.55 2.36
N SER A 33 8.28 -12.18 2.28
CA SER A 33 8.72 -10.80 2.14
C SER A 33 8.08 -10.09 0.92
N LEU A 34 8.03 -10.77 -0.23
CA LEU A 34 7.41 -10.23 -1.44
C LEU A 34 5.92 -9.91 -1.25
N VAL A 35 5.19 -10.83 -0.60
CA VAL A 35 3.75 -10.61 -0.36
C VAL A 35 3.54 -9.44 0.60
N ARG A 36 4.29 -9.39 1.70
CA ARG A 36 4.18 -8.38 2.72
C ARG A 36 4.57 -6.97 2.22
N ASN A 37 5.66 -6.88 1.44
CA ASN A 37 6.25 -5.61 1.05
C ASN A 37 5.71 -5.08 -0.29
N CYS A 38 5.15 -5.94 -1.14
CA CYS A 38 4.70 -5.55 -2.48
C CYS A 38 3.22 -5.84 -2.71
N ILE A 39 2.81 -7.11 -2.60
CA ILE A 39 1.47 -7.54 -3.01
C ILE A 39 0.41 -7.01 -2.05
N LEU A 40 0.62 -7.18 -0.75
CA LEU A 40 -0.36 -6.79 0.26
C LEU A 40 -0.62 -5.28 0.27
N PRO A 41 0.39 -4.39 0.33
CA PRO A 41 0.15 -2.95 0.29
C PRO A 41 -0.43 -2.48 -1.06
N PHE A 42 -0.02 -3.08 -2.18
CA PHE A 42 -0.60 -2.78 -3.48
C PHE A 42 -2.10 -3.11 -3.52
N LEU A 43 -2.47 -4.35 -3.15
CA LEU A 43 -3.88 -4.77 -3.12
C LEU A 43 -4.70 -3.99 -2.10
N ALA A 44 -4.12 -3.70 -0.93
CA ALA A 44 -4.76 -2.88 0.09
C ALA A 44 -5.10 -1.49 -0.47
N ALA A 45 -4.12 -0.82 -1.10
CA ALA A 45 -4.35 0.48 -1.73
C ALA A 45 -5.37 0.40 -2.86
N PHE A 46 -5.26 -0.62 -3.73
CA PHE A 46 -6.11 -0.77 -4.91
C PHE A 46 -7.57 -1.10 -4.55
N MET A 47 -7.79 -2.03 -3.61
CA MET A 47 -9.14 -2.49 -3.28
C MET A 47 -9.87 -1.62 -2.26
N LEU A 48 -9.12 -1.04 -1.30
CA LEU A 48 -9.72 -0.34 -0.17
C LEU A 48 -9.66 1.17 -0.31
N GLY A 49 -8.70 1.65 -1.10
CA GLY A 49 -8.41 3.07 -1.18
C GLY A 49 -7.94 3.65 0.15
N ASN A 50 -7.65 4.93 0.14
CA ASN A 50 -7.24 5.69 1.32
C ASN A 50 -8.52 6.27 2.01
N PRO A 51 -8.72 6.18 3.33
CA PRO A 51 -7.82 5.72 4.40
C PRO A 51 -8.02 4.25 4.85
N ALA A 52 -9.00 3.53 4.30
CA ALA A 52 -9.38 2.19 4.80
C ALA A 52 -8.23 1.17 4.74
N SER A 53 -7.36 1.28 3.71
CA SER A 53 -6.20 0.43 3.55
C SER A 53 -5.21 0.48 4.72
N PHE A 54 -5.10 1.63 5.40
CA PHE A 54 -4.22 1.77 6.57
C PHE A 54 -4.65 0.91 7.76
N THR A 55 -5.93 0.56 7.85
CA THR A 55 -6.43 -0.29 8.94
C THR A 55 -5.86 -1.70 8.91
N LEU A 56 -5.43 -2.20 7.74
CA LEU A 56 -4.82 -3.52 7.61
C LEU A 56 -3.47 -3.66 8.32
N GLY A 57 -2.74 -2.56 8.51
CA GLY A 57 -1.48 -2.59 9.24
C GLY A 57 -1.60 -3.09 10.68
N ARG A 58 -2.79 -2.98 11.31
CA ARG A 58 -3.03 -3.49 12.67
C ARG A 58 -2.80 -5.00 12.80
N PHE A 59 -3.00 -5.75 11.71
CA PHE A 59 -2.85 -7.20 11.67
C PHE A 59 -1.42 -7.68 11.44
N LEU A 60 -0.51 -6.76 11.11
CA LEU A 60 0.89 -7.09 10.86
C LEU A 60 1.72 -7.05 12.15
N PRO A 61 2.80 -7.86 12.22
CA PRO A 61 3.79 -7.73 13.28
C PRO A 61 4.37 -6.32 13.36
N GLU A 62 4.68 -5.85 14.57
CA GLU A 62 5.17 -4.48 14.81
C GLU A 62 6.40 -4.10 13.96
N PHE A 63 7.31 -5.05 13.78
CA PHE A 63 8.52 -4.85 12.98
C PHE A 63 8.22 -4.49 11.51
N TYR A 64 7.13 -5.02 10.95
CA TYR A 64 6.79 -4.86 9.53
C TYR A 64 5.77 -3.77 9.24
N LYS A 65 5.20 -3.14 10.27
CA LYS A 65 4.27 -2.03 10.10
C LYS A 65 4.88 -0.83 9.37
N PRO A 66 6.13 -0.40 9.70
CA PRO A 66 6.74 0.74 9.01
C PRO A 66 6.87 0.53 7.50
N SER A 67 7.34 -0.64 7.06
CA SER A 67 7.48 -0.95 5.62
C SER A 67 6.13 -1.06 4.93
N PHE A 68 5.14 -1.65 5.59
CA PHE A 68 3.78 -1.73 5.06
C PHE A 68 3.17 -0.34 4.86
N TYR A 69 3.24 0.53 5.88
CA TYR A 69 2.69 1.88 5.79
C TYR A 69 3.44 2.75 4.78
N ALA A 70 4.76 2.64 4.72
CA ALA A 70 5.56 3.34 3.72
C ALA A 70 5.18 2.92 2.29
N ALA A 71 5.11 1.61 2.04
CA ALA A 71 4.70 1.08 0.75
C ALA A 71 3.27 1.49 0.40
N LEU A 72 2.34 1.40 1.36
CA LEU A 72 0.94 1.78 1.16
C LEU A 72 0.80 3.25 0.78
N ALA A 73 1.48 4.15 1.50
CA ALA A 73 1.49 5.57 1.19
C ALA A 73 2.07 5.81 -0.21
N GLN A 74 3.19 5.17 -0.54
CA GLN A 74 3.80 5.29 -1.86
C GLN A 74 2.87 4.79 -2.97
N TYR A 75 2.22 3.62 -2.81
CA TYR A 75 1.26 3.10 -3.79
C TYR A 75 0.08 4.05 -4.02
N ASN A 76 -0.46 4.66 -2.95
CA ASN A 76 -1.56 5.60 -3.06
C ASN A 76 -1.19 6.88 -3.81
N HIS A 77 0.08 7.28 -3.78
CA HIS A 77 0.60 8.52 -4.39
C HIS A 77 1.41 8.31 -5.67
N THR A 78 1.53 7.08 -6.16
CA THR A 78 2.26 6.78 -7.40
C THR A 78 1.42 5.88 -8.31
N SER A 79 1.82 4.61 -8.44
CA SER A 79 1.23 3.67 -9.40
C SER A 79 -0.29 3.56 -9.30
N ASN A 80 -0.84 3.54 -8.09
CA ASN A 80 -2.29 3.43 -7.90
C ASN A 80 -3.01 4.79 -8.02
N GLY A 81 -2.28 5.90 -8.04
CA GLY A 81 -2.83 7.23 -8.29
C GLY A 81 -3.47 7.41 -9.68
N LEU A 82 -3.16 6.50 -10.63
CA LEU A 82 -3.86 6.45 -11.92
C LEU A 82 -5.34 6.10 -11.80
N PHE A 83 -5.78 5.56 -10.66
CA PHE A 83 -7.14 5.10 -10.45
C PHE A 83 -7.93 6.08 -9.58
N PRO A 84 -9.03 6.67 -10.08
CA PRO A 84 -9.74 7.75 -9.40
C PRO A 84 -10.36 7.35 -8.06
N HIS A 85 -10.66 6.07 -7.89
CA HIS A 85 -11.24 5.55 -6.64
C HIS A 85 -10.21 5.41 -5.51
N ILE A 86 -8.93 5.47 -5.83
CA ILE A 86 -7.84 5.36 -4.85
C ILE A 86 -7.42 6.75 -4.38
N ASN A 87 -7.00 7.59 -5.32
CA ASN A 87 -6.54 8.95 -5.02
C ASN A 87 -6.82 9.90 -6.20
N ALA A 88 -7.96 10.56 -6.15
CA ALA A 88 -8.36 11.48 -7.22
C ALA A 88 -7.40 12.69 -7.38
N GLY A 89 -6.70 13.08 -6.31
CA GLY A 89 -5.72 14.18 -6.37
C GLY A 89 -4.51 13.79 -7.21
N GLU A 90 -3.99 12.58 -7.04
CA GLU A 90 -2.86 12.07 -7.85
C GLU A 90 -3.26 11.84 -9.30
N LEU A 91 -4.47 11.37 -9.55
CA LEU A 91 -4.99 11.28 -10.92
C LEU A 91 -5.00 12.66 -11.59
N PHE A 92 -5.39 13.70 -10.87
CA PHE A 92 -5.37 15.08 -11.40
C PHE A 92 -3.95 15.51 -11.78
N VAL A 93 -2.95 15.20 -10.94
CA VAL A 93 -1.53 15.49 -11.23
C VAL A 93 -1.08 14.72 -12.47
N PHE A 94 -1.41 13.42 -12.55
CA PHE A 94 -1.08 12.60 -13.73
C PHE A 94 -1.72 13.16 -15.01
N LEU A 95 -2.99 13.56 -14.97
CA LEU A 95 -3.70 14.12 -16.11
C LEU A 95 -3.08 15.46 -16.57
N GLY A 96 -2.57 16.27 -15.64
CA GLY A 96 -1.82 17.48 -15.98
C GLY A 96 -0.55 17.18 -16.78
N ILE A 97 0.21 16.16 -16.37
CA ILE A 97 1.40 15.70 -17.11
C ILE A 97 1.00 15.10 -18.46
N ALA A 98 -0.05 14.28 -18.50
CA ALA A 98 -0.56 13.64 -19.70
C ALA A 98 -0.99 14.69 -20.73
N SER A 99 -1.69 15.75 -20.31
CA SER A 99 -2.08 16.86 -21.17
C SER A 99 -0.87 17.55 -21.79
N GLY A 100 0.22 17.74 -21.03
CA GLY A 100 1.49 18.26 -21.58
C GLY A 100 2.08 17.33 -22.65
N VAL A 101 2.00 16.02 -22.48
CA VAL A 101 2.47 15.04 -23.47
C VAL A 101 1.60 15.08 -24.75
N GLU A 102 0.28 15.22 -24.59
CA GLU A 102 -0.66 15.35 -25.73
C GLU A 102 -0.41 16.62 -26.55
N THR A 103 -0.04 17.73 -25.92
CA THR A 103 0.29 18.98 -26.65
C THR A 103 1.52 18.83 -27.55
N LEU A 104 2.39 17.85 -27.25
CA LEU A 104 3.54 17.47 -28.07
C LEU A 104 3.19 16.47 -29.19
N GLY A 105 1.92 16.13 -29.36
CA GLY A 105 1.45 15.14 -30.33
C GLY A 105 1.82 13.70 -29.98
N LEU A 106 2.17 13.43 -28.71
CA LEU A 106 2.58 12.10 -28.23
C LEU A 106 1.42 11.36 -27.55
N SER A 107 1.44 10.03 -27.62
CA SER A 107 0.45 9.19 -26.94
C SER A 107 0.71 9.14 -25.44
N THR A 108 -0.35 9.23 -24.64
CA THR A 108 -0.30 9.13 -23.16
C THR A 108 -0.29 7.69 -22.66
N THR A 109 -0.66 6.71 -23.49
CA THR A 109 -0.67 5.30 -23.09
C THR A 109 0.69 4.77 -22.64
N PRO A 110 1.80 4.99 -23.37
CA PRO A 110 3.13 4.59 -22.90
C PRO A 110 3.54 5.30 -21.59
N LEU A 111 3.12 6.53 -21.38
CA LEU A 111 3.35 7.28 -20.14
C LEU A 111 2.65 6.57 -18.97
N ALA A 112 1.37 6.24 -19.09
CA ALA A 112 0.60 5.57 -18.06
C ALA A 112 1.19 4.20 -17.69
N ILE A 113 1.57 3.39 -18.70
CA ILE A 113 2.20 2.09 -18.48
C ILE A 113 3.53 2.23 -17.73
N ARG A 114 4.39 3.16 -18.15
CA ARG A 114 5.68 3.40 -17.49
C ARG A 114 5.48 3.92 -16.07
N TYR A 115 4.55 4.83 -15.85
CA TYR A 115 4.22 5.36 -14.54
C TYR A 115 3.80 4.23 -13.59
N LEU A 116 2.91 3.35 -14.04
CA LEU A 116 2.47 2.17 -13.27
C LEU A 116 3.65 1.24 -12.95
N LEU A 117 4.42 0.83 -13.95
CA LEU A 117 5.50 -0.14 -13.77
C LEU A 117 6.63 0.40 -12.89
N VAL A 118 7.07 1.64 -13.14
CA VAL A 118 8.10 2.30 -12.33
C VAL A 118 7.62 2.46 -10.89
N GLY A 119 6.36 2.87 -10.70
CA GLY A 119 5.76 2.97 -9.37
C GLY A 119 5.76 1.63 -8.64
N LEU A 120 5.38 0.53 -9.30
CA LEU A 120 5.41 -0.81 -8.70
C LEU A 120 6.82 -1.20 -8.22
N VAL A 121 7.83 -1.00 -9.07
CA VAL A 121 9.22 -1.35 -8.74
C VAL A 121 9.76 -0.47 -7.61
N MET A 122 9.58 0.85 -7.70
CA MET A 122 10.10 1.79 -6.72
C MET A 122 9.46 1.62 -5.34
N ASN A 123 8.15 1.34 -5.30
CA ASN A 123 7.45 1.10 -4.04
C ASN A 123 7.90 -0.22 -3.38
N ALA A 124 8.17 -1.25 -4.18
CA ALA A 124 8.75 -2.49 -3.69
C ALA A 124 10.15 -2.24 -3.09
N VAL A 125 11.02 -1.54 -3.81
CA VAL A 125 12.36 -1.16 -3.32
C VAL A 125 12.26 -0.33 -2.03
N GLY A 126 11.37 0.66 -1.98
CA GLY A 126 11.13 1.50 -0.82
C GLY A 126 10.71 0.70 0.42
N ALA A 127 9.86 -0.32 0.24
CA ALA A 127 9.46 -1.20 1.34
C ALA A 127 10.65 -2.02 1.90
N TYR A 128 11.51 -2.56 1.04
CA TYR A 128 12.71 -3.28 1.48
C TYR A 128 13.73 -2.35 2.17
N VAL A 129 13.94 -1.15 1.64
CA VAL A 129 14.78 -0.12 2.29
C VAL A 129 14.22 0.23 3.66
N THR A 130 12.89 0.32 3.80
CA THR A 130 12.25 0.60 5.09
C THR A 130 12.43 -0.56 6.08
N ASP A 131 12.32 -1.82 5.65
CA ASP A 131 12.63 -2.98 6.50
C ASP A 131 14.09 -2.92 7.01
N PHE A 132 15.03 -2.61 6.11
CA PHE A 132 16.45 -2.48 6.46
C PHE A 132 16.71 -1.34 7.45
N THR A 133 16.16 -0.16 7.18
CA THR A 133 16.30 1.01 8.08
C THR A 133 15.61 0.77 9.41
N THR A 134 14.47 0.11 9.45
CA THR A 134 13.80 -0.29 10.70
C THR A 134 14.70 -1.20 11.53
N ALA A 135 15.32 -2.21 10.91
CA ALA A 135 16.26 -3.10 11.60
C ALA A 135 17.47 -2.33 12.16
N TYR A 136 18.03 -1.41 11.37
CA TYR A 136 19.16 -0.59 11.79
C TYR A 136 18.80 0.32 12.98
N VAL A 137 17.67 1.02 12.90
CA VAL A 137 17.21 1.92 13.98
C VAL A 137 16.90 1.14 15.24
N CYS A 138 16.21 0.00 15.14
CA CYS A 138 15.92 -0.87 16.29
C CYS A 138 17.22 -1.31 16.98
N LYS A 139 18.21 -1.74 16.20
CA LYS A 139 19.53 -2.13 16.75
C LYS A 139 20.23 -0.97 17.44
N LYS A 140 20.23 0.22 16.83
CA LYS A 140 20.88 1.42 17.37
C LYS A 140 20.22 1.93 18.65
N SER A 141 18.88 1.85 18.72
CA SER A 141 18.08 2.35 19.85
C SER A 141 17.83 1.30 20.94
N GLY A 142 18.31 0.06 20.78
CA GLY A 142 18.07 -1.01 21.74
C GLY A 142 16.61 -1.48 21.80
N ILE A 143 15.78 -1.15 20.78
CA ILE A 143 14.38 -1.48 20.73
C ILE A 143 14.20 -2.84 20.07
N GLN A 144 13.39 -3.71 20.67
CA GLN A 144 13.01 -5.00 20.08
C GLN A 144 11.54 -4.97 19.66
N LEU A 145 11.30 -4.94 18.34
CA LEU A 145 9.98 -5.05 17.77
C LEU A 145 9.64 -6.51 17.46
N SER A 146 8.42 -6.93 17.77
CA SER A 146 7.96 -8.28 17.48
C SER A 146 7.89 -8.52 15.97
N LYS A 147 8.46 -9.65 15.52
CA LYS A 147 8.35 -10.17 14.15
C LYS A 147 7.20 -11.16 13.99
N THR A 148 6.51 -11.49 15.08
CA THR A 148 5.32 -12.34 15.09
C THR A 148 4.11 -11.50 15.48
N ALA A 149 2.99 -11.66 14.79
CA ALA A 149 1.76 -10.99 15.18
C ALA A 149 1.28 -11.55 16.52
N LYS A 150 1.02 -10.69 17.50
CA LYS A 150 0.34 -11.09 18.72
C LYS A 150 -1.14 -11.22 18.38
N VAL A 151 -1.72 -12.38 18.65
CA VAL A 151 -3.17 -12.53 18.71
C VAL A 151 -3.61 -11.74 19.95
N GLN A 152 -4.26 -10.61 19.77
CA GLN A 152 -4.98 -9.93 20.84
C GLN A 152 -6.40 -10.43 20.88
#